data_69e55e02803eee3bd0a83ba21bb3ad09
#
_entry.id   69e55e02803eee3bd0a83ba21bb3ad09
#
_cell.length_a   1.000
_cell.length_b   1.000
_cell.length_c   1.000
_cell.angle_alpha   90.00
_cell.angle_beta   90.00
_cell.angle_gamma   90.00
#
_symmetry.space_group_name_H-M   'P 1'
#
loop_
_entity.id
_entity.type
_entity.pdbx_description
1 polymer ?
#
loop_
_entity_poly.entity_id
_entity_poly.type
_entity_poly.pdbx_seq_one_letter_code
_entity_poly.pdbx_strand_id
1 'polypeptide(L)'
;LGCIWLILARRTREAYRAALRFTLFHILGGLLLLTGIIIRAHETGSVEFGHIGLDGLGSYLIFLGFGINCAWPLLHTWLTDAYPEATVVGTVVLSIFTTKTAVYVLARGFAGTEELIWIGVAMATFPIFYAVIENDLRRVLSYSLINQVGFMVVGIGIGTELALNGV
;
A
#
# COMPACT_ATOMS: atom_id res chain seq x y z
N LEU A 1 -8.90 2.42 -8.41
CA LEU A 1 -10.10 1.66 -8.80
C LEU A 1 -10.05 1.18 -10.26
N GLY A 2 -9.49 1.94 -11.22
CA GLY A 2 -9.41 1.50 -12.63
C GLY A 2 -8.72 0.14 -12.84
N CYS A 3 -7.82 -0.25 -11.96
CA CYS A 3 -7.11 -1.53 -12.04
C CYS A 3 -7.98 -2.77 -11.78
N ILE A 4 -9.22 -2.61 -11.30
CA ILE A 4 -10.15 -3.72 -11.05
C ILE A 4 -10.42 -4.56 -12.32
N TRP A 5 -10.42 -3.90 -13.47
CA TRP A 5 -10.63 -4.57 -14.76
C TRP A 5 -9.54 -5.59 -15.10
N LEU A 6 -8.30 -5.38 -14.61
CA LEU A 6 -7.20 -6.32 -14.81
C LEU A 6 -7.40 -7.63 -14.05
N ILE A 7 -8.13 -7.58 -12.93
CA ILE A 7 -8.51 -8.76 -12.15
C ILE A 7 -9.74 -9.41 -12.78
N LEU A 8 -10.78 -8.63 -13.09
CA LEU A 8 -12.02 -9.12 -13.68
C LEU A 8 -11.84 -9.75 -15.07
N ALA A 9 -10.82 -9.33 -15.82
CA ALA A 9 -10.53 -9.85 -17.16
C ALA A 9 -10.27 -11.36 -17.19
N ARG A 10 -9.89 -11.97 -16.05
CA ARG A 10 -9.70 -13.42 -15.94
C ARG A 10 -11.03 -14.20 -15.94
N ARG A 11 -12.16 -13.56 -15.60
CA ARG A 11 -13.52 -14.11 -15.65
C ARG A 11 -13.74 -15.40 -14.84
N THR A 12 -12.95 -15.65 -13.80
CA THR A 12 -13.14 -16.77 -12.87
C THR A 12 -13.95 -16.32 -11.65
N ARG A 13 -14.56 -17.26 -10.92
CA ARG A 13 -15.31 -16.97 -9.69
C ARG A 13 -14.39 -16.41 -8.62
N GLU A 14 -13.16 -16.92 -8.54
CA GLU A 14 -12.09 -16.46 -7.66
C GLU A 14 -11.68 -15.04 -7.99
N ALA A 15 -11.49 -14.70 -9.27
CA ALA A 15 -11.18 -13.36 -9.72
C ALA A 15 -12.27 -12.34 -9.34
N TYR A 16 -13.55 -12.71 -9.43
CA TYR A 16 -14.64 -11.83 -8.98
C TYR A 16 -14.60 -11.56 -7.48
N ARG A 17 -14.32 -12.58 -6.66
CA ARG A 17 -14.17 -12.42 -5.20
C ARG A 17 -12.96 -11.56 -4.84
N ALA A 18 -11.82 -11.80 -5.50
CA ALA A 18 -10.61 -11.00 -5.32
C ALA A 18 -10.83 -9.53 -5.75
N ALA A 19 -11.51 -9.32 -6.88
CA ALA A 19 -11.87 -7.98 -7.35
C ALA A 19 -12.79 -7.24 -6.37
N LEU A 20 -13.75 -7.94 -5.75
CA LEU A 20 -14.63 -7.35 -4.74
C LEU A 20 -13.82 -6.89 -3.52
N ARG A 21 -12.94 -7.75 -2.98
CA ARG A 21 -12.06 -7.39 -1.86
C ARG A 21 -11.16 -6.21 -2.21
N PHE A 22 -10.51 -6.26 -3.36
CA PHE A 22 -9.71 -5.16 -3.89
C PHE A 22 -10.49 -3.84 -3.87
N THR A 23 -11.72 -3.86 -4.39
CA THR A 23 -12.58 -2.68 -4.46
C THR A 23 -12.93 -2.15 -3.06
N LEU A 24 -13.32 -3.03 -2.14
CA LEU A 24 -13.71 -2.62 -0.78
C LEU A 24 -12.53 -1.96 -0.04
N PHE A 25 -11.33 -2.55 -0.10
CA PHE A 25 -10.14 -1.97 0.52
C PHE A 25 -9.78 -0.61 -0.09
N HIS A 26 -9.86 -0.47 -1.41
CA HIS A 26 -9.51 0.77 -2.08
C HIS A 26 -10.58 1.87 -1.94
N ILE A 27 -11.86 1.50 -1.82
CA ILE A 27 -12.92 2.47 -1.43
C ILE A 27 -12.69 2.95 0.00
N LEU A 28 -12.44 2.04 0.93
CA LEU A 28 -12.13 2.42 2.32
C LEU A 28 -10.91 3.34 2.39
N GLY A 29 -9.81 2.97 1.72
CA GLY A 29 -8.61 3.82 1.64
C GLY A 29 -8.90 5.19 1.02
N GLY A 30 -9.69 5.24 -0.05
CA GLY A 30 -10.10 6.49 -0.68
C GLY A 30 -10.96 7.38 0.21
N LEU A 31 -11.88 6.80 0.98
CA LEU A 31 -12.70 7.53 1.95
C LEU A 31 -11.84 8.10 3.09
N LEU A 32 -10.90 7.32 3.62
CA LEU A 32 -9.96 7.79 4.65
C LEU A 32 -9.11 8.95 4.13
N LEU A 33 -8.57 8.82 2.92
CA LEU A 33 -7.79 9.88 2.27
C LEU A 33 -8.61 11.15 2.09
N LEU A 34 -9.82 11.04 1.52
CA LEU A 34 -10.68 12.19 1.29
C LEU A 34 -11.05 12.89 2.60
N THR A 35 -11.47 12.13 3.60
CA THR A 35 -11.81 12.67 4.92
C THR A 35 -10.61 13.35 5.57
N GLY A 36 -9.43 12.70 5.51
CA GLY A 36 -8.20 13.26 6.06
C GLY A 36 -7.78 14.56 5.37
N ILE A 37 -7.90 14.65 4.04
CA ILE A 37 -7.61 15.86 3.27
C ILE A 37 -8.57 16.99 3.64
N ILE A 38 -9.88 16.73 3.77
CA ILE A 38 -10.87 17.74 4.16
C ILE A 38 -10.57 18.30 5.55
N ILE A 39 -10.31 17.42 6.53
CA ILE A 39 -9.98 17.82 7.91
C ILE A 39 -8.70 18.67 7.90
N ARG A 40 -7.65 18.21 7.25
CA ARG A 40 -6.38 18.92 7.17
C ARG A 40 -6.53 20.28 6.47
N ALA A 41 -7.26 20.33 5.36
CA ALA A 41 -7.54 21.58 4.65
C ALA A 41 -8.30 22.59 5.52
N HIS A 42 -9.19 22.10 6.38
CA HIS A 42 -9.90 22.97 7.34
C HIS A 42 -8.97 23.47 8.46
N GLU A 43 -8.06 22.63 8.95
CA GLU A 43 -7.12 22.97 10.03
C GLU A 43 -5.99 23.90 9.56
N THR A 44 -5.44 23.67 8.36
CA THR A 44 -4.26 24.40 7.85
C THR A 44 -4.61 25.52 6.85
N GLY A 45 -5.83 25.52 6.33
CA GLY A 45 -6.24 26.46 5.27
C GLY A 45 -5.59 26.17 3.90
N SER A 46 -4.85 25.06 3.75
CA SER A 46 -4.11 24.72 2.53
C SER A 46 -4.35 23.26 2.13
N VAL A 47 -4.38 23.02 0.82
CA VAL A 47 -4.40 21.69 0.21
C VAL A 47 -3.05 21.31 -0.41
N GLU A 48 -2.01 22.09 -0.13
CA GLU A 48 -0.68 21.85 -0.67
C GLU A 48 -0.11 20.54 -0.19
N PHE A 49 0.42 19.76 -1.17
CA PHE A 49 1.02 18.46 -0.91
C PHE A 49 2.54 18.58 -0.76
N GLY A 50 2.97 18.73 0.48
CA GLY A 50 4.38 18.71 0.88
C GLY A 50 4.61 17.68 1.98
N HIS A 51 5.56 17.95 2.87
CA HIS A 51 5.75 17.15 4.09
C HIS A 51 4.52 17.35 5.01
N ILE A 52 3.86 16.24 5.33
CA ILE A 52 2.61 16.25 6.10
C ILE A 52 2.89 16.04 7.59
N GLY A 53 3.76 15.06 7.92
CA GLY A 53 3.96 14.59 9.28
C GLY A 53 2.73 13.91 9.87
N LEU A 54 2.78 13.56 11.16
CA LEU A 54 1.64 12.97 11.89
C LEU A 54 1.04 13.98 12.88
N ASP A 55 0.77 15.19 12.41
CA ASP A 55 0.21 16.28 13.21
C ASP A 55 -1.32 16.36 13.03
N GLY A 56 -2.05 15.75 13.96
CA GLY A 56 -3.52 15.84 13.98
C GLY A 56 -4.26 14.69 13.27
N LEU A 57 -5.57 14.66 13.47
CA LEU A 57 -6.45 13.58 13.00
C LEU A 57 -6.45 13.47 11.46
N GLY A 58 -6.43 14.60 10.76
CA GLY A 58 -6.42 14.62 9.30
C GLY A 58 -5.20 13.90 8.72
N SER A 59 -4.01 14.14 9.30
CA SER A 59 -2.74 13.51 8.89
C SER A 59 -2.74 12.00 9.14
N TYR A 60 -3.28 11.54 10.29
CA TYR A 60 -3.41 10.11 10.57
C TYR A 60 -4.36 9.39 9.60
N LEU A 61 -5.46 10.02 9.22
CA LEU A 61 -6.39 9.42 8.25
C LEU A 61 -5.75 9.31 6.86
N ILE A 62 -5.00 10.32 6.43
CA ILE A 62 -4.23 10.28 5.18
C ILE A 62 -3.19 9.16 5.25
N PHE A 63 -2.45 9.06 6.35
CA PHE A 63 -1.44 8.04 6.58
C PHE A 63 -2.02 6.62 6.50
N LEU A 64 -3.15 6.35 7.16
CA LEU A 64 -3.85 5.07 7.08
C LEU A 64 -4.38 4.77 5.67
N GLY A 65 -4.91 5.77 4.98
CA GLY A 65 -5.38 5.61 3.61
C GLY A 65 -4.27 5.17 2.65
N PHE A 66 -3.07 5.75 2.76
CA PHE A 66 -1.91 5.29 2.01
C PHE A 66 -1.39 3.94 2.49
N GLY A 67 -1.49 3.64 3.79
CA GLY A 67 -1.14 2.35 4.35
C GLY A 67 -1.94 1.19 3.76
N ILE A 68 -3.23 1.37 3.50
CA ILE A 68 -4.06 0.38 2.79
C ILE A 68 -3.49 0.09 1.41
N ASN A 69 -3.12 1.13 0.66
CA ASN A 69 -2.55 0.99 -0.67
C ASN A 69 -1.12 0.39 -0.66
N CYS A 70 -0.36 0.60 0.41
CA CYS A 70 0.95 -0.04 0.64
C CYS A 70 0.85 -1.48 1.13
N ALA A 71 -0.36 -1.99 1.38
CA ALA A 71 -0.58 -3.33 1.92
C ALA A 71 0.09 -3.55 3.30
N TRP A 72 -0.13 -2.62 4.24
CA TRP A 72 0.40 -2.71 5.60
C TRP A 72 -0.08 -3.98 6.32
N PRO A 73 0.58 -4.37 7.42
CA PRO A 73 0.17 -5.53 8.21
C PRO A 73 -1.33 -5.46 8.53
N LEU A 74 -2.02 -6.59 8.45
CA LEU A 74 -3.47 -6.76 8.53
C LEU A 74 -4.28 -6.21 7.34
N LEU A 75 -3.76 -5.26 6.58
CA LEU A 75 -4.44 -4.64 5.42
C LEU A 75 -3.91 -5.19 4.07
N HIS A 76 -3.05 -6.20 4.08
CA HIS A 76 -2.38 -6.75 2.89
C HIS A 76 -3.18 -7.79 2.12
N THR A 77 -4.27 -8.32 2.69
CA THR A 77 -5.01 -9.48 2.14
C THR A 77 -5.56 -9.22 0.73
N TRP A 78 -5.91 -7.99 0.41
CA TRP A 78 -6.36 -7.63 -0.94
C TRP A 78 -5.26 -7.87 -2.00
N LEU A 79 -3.99 -7.68 -1.66
CA LEU A 79 -2.86 -7.82 -2.57
C LEU A 79 -2.59 -9.31 -2.86
N THR A 80 -2.54 -10.14 -1.82
CA THR A 80 -2.29 -11.58 -1.93
C THR A 80 -3.43 -12.33 -2.60
N ASP A 81 -4.65 -11.78 -2.59
CA ASP A 81 -5.79 -12.32 -3.31
C ASP A 81 -5.87 -11.81 -4.76
N ALA A 82 -5.64 -10.50 -4.98
CA ALA A 82 -5.84 -9.87 -6.27
C ALA A 82 -4.74 -10.21 -7.30
N TYR A 83 -3.48 -10.29 -6.88
CA TYR A 83 -2.38 -10.48 -7.80
C TYR A 83 -2.34 -11.88 -8.44
N PRO A 84 -2.56 -12.99 -7.71
CA PRO A 84 -2.66 -14.31 -8.32
C PRO A 84 -3.86 -14.45 -9.27
N GLU A 85 -4.94 -13.74 -8.97
CA GLU A 85 -6.19 -13.82 -9.74
C GLU A 85 -6.28 -12.83 -10.91
N ALA A 86 -5.35 -11.90 -11.02
CA ALA A 86 -5.24 -11.03 -12.19
C ALA A 86 -4.69 -11.79 -13.42
N THR A 87 -4.89 -11.24 -14.62
CA THR A 87 -4.20 -11.73 -15.82
C THR A 87 -2.69 -11.57 -15.66
N VAL A 88 -1.89 -12.32 -16.44
CA VAL A 88 -0.40 -12.25 -16.33
C VAL A 88 0.10 -10.82 -16.48
N VAL A 89 -0.33 -10.14 -17.55
CA VAL A 89 0.03 -8.72 -17.78
C VAL A 89 -0.57 -7.82 -16.71
N GLY A 90 -1.83 -8.12 -16.29
CA GLY A 90 -2.51 -7.38 -15.21
C GLY A 90 -1.75 -7.42 -13.90
N THR A 91 -1.19 -8.56 -13.51
CA THR A 91 -0.36 -8.68 -12.30
C THR A 91 0.89 -7.81 -12.39
N VAL A 92 1.55 -7.76 -13.55
CA VAL A 92 2.73 -6.90 -13.76
C VAL A 92 2.36 -5.43 -13.61
N VAL A 93 1.28 -4.99 -14.25
CA VAL A 93 0.80 -3.60 -14.16
C VAL A 93 0.42 -3.25 -12.70
N LEU A 94 -0.33 -4.12 -12.03
CA LEU A 94 -0.69 -3.93 -10.62
C LEU A 94 0.55 -3.81 -9.73
N SER A 95 1.56 -4.65 -9.93
CA SER A 95 2.78 -4.64 -9.11
C SER A 95 3.62 -3.39 -9.32
N ILE A 96 3.61 -2.80 -10.52
CA ILE A 96 4.37 -1.60 -10.84
C ILE A 96 3.70 -0.34 -10.26
N PHE A 97 2.38 -0.19 -10.44
CA PHE A 97 1.73 1.08 -10.16
C PHE A 97 1.09 1.17 -8.77
N THR A 98 0.37 0.15 -8.30
CA THR A 98 -0.46 0.29 -7.09
C THR A 98 0.35 0.57 -5.83
N THR A 99 1.28 -0.31 -5.48
CA THR A 99 2.07 -0.17 -4.25
C THR A 99 3.15 0.90 -4.35
N LYS A 100 3.81 1.03 -5.52
CA LYS A 100 4.91 1.99 -5.71
C LYS A 100 4.44 3.43 -5.68
N THR A 101 3.25 3.70 -6.23
CA THR A 101 2.64 5.04 -6.11
C THR A 101 2.38 5.41 -4.65
N ALA A 102 1.91 4.46 -3.84
CA ALA A 102 1.68 4.69 -2.43
C ALA A 102 2.99 4.88 -1.65
N VAL A 103 4.04 4.10 -1.97
CA VAL A 103 5.40 4.28 -1.41
C VAL A 103 5.95 5.67 -1.74
N TYR A 104 5.82 6.11 -3.00
CA TYR A 104 6.24 7.46 -3.41
C TYR A 104 5.55 8.56 -2.61
N VAL A 105 4.23 8.44 -2.41
CA VAL A 105 3.47 9.43 -1.64
C VAL A 105 3.86 9.43 -0.16
N LEU A 106 4.11 8.25 0.42
CA LEU A 106 4.63 8.14 1.79
C LEU A 106 6.01 8.79 1.91
N ALA A 107 6.91 8.55 0.95
CA ALA A 107 8.24 9.17 0.93
C ALA A 107 8.16 10.69 0.86
N ARG A 108 7.19 11.24 0.13
CA ARG A 108 7.02 12.69 0.01
C ARG A 108 6.34 13.32 1.21
N GLY A 109 5.34 12.66 1.79
CA GLY A 109 4.49 13.24 2.84
C GLY A 109 4.93 12.91 4.26
N PHE A 110 5.58 11.75 4.46
CA PHE A 110 5.81 11.17 5.80
C PHE A 110 7.25 10.70 6.01
N ALA A 111 8.23 11.24 5.25
CA ALA A 111 9.63 10.91 5.45
C ALA A 111 10.08 11.28 6.88
N GLY A 112 10.83 10.39 7.53
CA GLY A 112 11.31 10.59 8.91
C GLY A 112 10.27 10.25 9.99
N THR A 113 9.17 9.61 9.64
CA THR A 113 8.14 9.19 10.60
C THR A 113 8.53 7.85 11.24
N GLU A 114 8.75 7.82 12.55
CA GLU A 114 9.25 6.63 13.28
C GLU A 114 8.30 5.43 13.16
N GLU A 115 6.99 5.65 13.15
CA GLU A 115 5.97 4.61 13.01
C GLU A 115 6.15 3.78 11.74
N LEU A 116 6.64 4.41 10.66
CA LEU A 116 6.93 3.70 9.41
C LEU A 116 8.05 2.68 9.54
N ILE A 117 9.02 2.91 10.44
CA ILE A 117 10.10 1.95 10.69
C ILE A 117 9.50 0.64 11.23
N TRP A 118 8.66 0.72 12.26
CA TRP A 118 8.04 -0.45 12.88
C TRP A 118 7.07 -1.17 11.95
N ILE A 119 6.25 -0.41 11.22
CA ILE A 119 5.34 -0.96 10.21
C ILE A 119 6.14 -1.65 9.11
N GLY A 120 7.19 -1.03 8.61
CA GLY A 120 8.04 -1.60 7.56
C GLY A 120 8.80 -2.85 8.01
N VAL A 121 9.30 -2.89 9.25
CA VAL A 121 9.92 -4.09 9.83
C VAL A 121 8.91 -5.23 9.92
N ALA A 122 7.69 -4.96 10.36
CA ALA A 122 6.63 -5.95 10.37
C ALA A 122 6.33 -6.45 8.95
N MET A 123 6.21 -5.55 7.95
CA MET A 123 6.00 -5.89 6.53
C MET A 123 7.16 -6.69 5.93
N ALA A 124 8.39 -6.45 6.37
CA ALA A 124 9.56 -7.20 5.90
C ALA A 124 9.63 -8.60 6.53
N THR A 125 9.06 -8.81 7.71
CA THR A 125 9.24 -10.05 8.47
C THR A 125 8.11 -11.06 8.23
N PHE A 126 6.84 -10.67 8.45
CA PHE A 126 5.74 -11.63 8.44
C PHE A 126 5.48 -12.30 7.07
N PRO A 127 5.65 -11.63 5.90
CA PRO A 127 5.35 -12.27 4.63
C PRO A 127 6.29 -13.42 4.28
N ILE A 128 7.50 -13.42 4.85
CA ILE A 128 8.48 -14.50 4.61
C ILE A 128 7.93 -15.83 5.11
N PHE A 129 7.32 -15.84 6.30
CA PHE A 129 6.74 -17.08 6.86
C PHE A 129 5.60 -17.60 5.98
N TYR A 130 4.74 -16.72 5.48
CA TYR A 130 3.68 -17.13 4.57
C TYR A 130 4.22 -17.59 3.22
N ALA A 131 5.24 -16.92 2.68
CA ALA A 131 5.86 -17.30 1.41
C ALA A 131 6.49 -18.72 1.45
N VAL A 132 7.03 -19.14 2.60
CA VAL A 132 7.66 -20.48 2.76
C VAL A 132 6.62 -21.61 2.76
N ILE A 133 5.44 -21.37 3.31
CA ILE A 133 4.37 -22.39 3.40
C ILE A 133 3.42 -22.39 2.20
N GLU A 134 3.48 -21.36 1.35
CA GLU A 134 2.60 -21.21 0.20
C GLU A 134 3.06 -22.08 -0.98
N ASN A 135 2.10 -22.73 -1.65
CA ASN A 135 2.38 -23.59 -2.80
C ASN A 135 2.14 -22.90 -4.16
N ASP A 136 1.42 -21.78 -4.18
CA ASP A 136 1.16 -21.02 -5.40
C ASP A 136 2.28 -19.98 -5.62
N LEU A 137 3.05 -20.15 -6.70
CA LEU A 137 4.15 -19.24 -7.06
C LEU A 137 3.70 -17.76 -7.19
N ARG A 138 2.48 -17.50 -7.64
CA ARG A 138 1.96 -16.12 -7.75
C ARG A 138 1.69 -15.52 -6.38
N ARG A 139 1.23 -16.32 -5.42
CA ARG A 139 1.08 -15.90 -4.03
C ARG A 139 2.42 -15.70 -3.35
N VAL A 140 3.37 -16.59 -3.58
CA VAL A 140 4.77 -16.43 -3.11
C VAL A 140 5.34 -15.10 -3.60
N LEU A 141 5.18 -14.77 -4.88
CA LEU A 141 5.61 -13.49 -5.44
C LEU A 141 4.88 -12.29 -4.82
N SER A 142 3.60 -12.43 -4.48
CA SER A 142 2.82 -11.39 -3.80
C SER A 142 3.37 -11.12 -2.38
N TYR A 143 3.69 -12.17 -1.62
CA TYR A 143 4.34 -12.03 -0.32
C TYR A 143 5.74 -11.43 -0.42
N SER A 144 6.53 -11.85 -1.42
CA SER A 144 7.84 -11.28 -1.71
C SER A 144 7.76 -9.78 -2.01
N LEU A 145 6.73 -9.36 -2.73
CA LEU A 145 6.49 -7.96 -3.04
C LEU A 145 6.19 -7.14 -1.77
N ILE A 146 5.35 -7.67 -0.86
CA ILE A 146 5.07 -7.00 0.42
C ILE A 146 6.37 -6.85 1.24
N ASN A 147 7.20 -7.89 1.27
CA ASN A 147 8.51 -7.87 1.93
C ASN A 147 9.40 -6.74 1.35
N GLN A 148 9.51 -6.63 0.03
CA GLN A 148 10.29 -5.58 -0.62
C GLN A 148 9.75 -4.17 -0.33
N VAL A 149 8.43 -4.00 -0.38
CA VAL A 149 7.79 -2.73 0.01
C VAL A 149 8.07 -2.41 1.48
N GLY A 150 8.13 -3.42 2.35
CA GLY A 150 8.52 -3.26 3.76
C GLY A 150 9.88 -2.59 3.92
N PHE A 151 10.90 -3.02 3.17
CA PHE A 151 12.22 -2.37 3.19
C PHE A 151 12.16 -0.91 2.72
N MET A 152 11.38 -0.62 1.68
CA MET A 152 11.18 0.76 1.22
C MET A 152 10.52 1.61 2.31
N VAL A 153 9.50 1.08 2.98
CA VAL A 153 8.80 1.78 4.07
C VAL A 153 9.74 2.06 5.26
N VAL A 154 10.65 1.12 5.62
CA VAL A 154 11.70 1.37 6.61
C VAL A 154 12.61 2.51 6.17
N GLY A 155 13.05 2.50 4.92
CA GLY A 155 13.91 3.58 4.37
C GLY A 155 13.24 4.95 4.44
N ILE A 156 11.94 5.02 4.16
CA ILE A 156 11.14 6.25 4.30
C ILE A 156 11.07 6.68 5.78
N GLY A 157 10.84 5.73 6.69
CA GLY A 157 10.77 5.98 8.13
C GLY A 157 12.07 6.56 8.70
N ILE A 158 13.23 6.10 8.21
CA ILE A 158 14.54 6.65 8.57
C ILE A 158 14.70 8.10 8.10
N GLY A 159 14.17 8.44 6.93
CA GLY A 159 14.04 9.80 6.42
C GLY A 159 15.35 10.51 6.07
N THR A 160 16.51 9.84 6.12
CA THR A 160 17.78 10.44 5.68
C THR A 160 17.84 10.48 4.15
N GLU A 161 18.57 11.45 3.58
CA GLU A 161 18.74 11.55 2.12
C GLU A 161 19.29 10.25 1.51
N LEU A 162 20.23 9.61 2.20
CA LEU A 162 20.81 8.34 1.76
C LEU A 162 19.77 7.20 1.77
N ALA A 163 18.92 7.14 2.80
CA ALA A 163 17.86 6.13 2.89
C ALA A 163 16.78 6.36 1.83
N LEU A 164 16.38 7.60 1.59
CA LEU A 164 15.40 7.95 0.56
C LEU A 164 15.91 7.68 -0.86
N ASN A 165 17.21 7.87 -1.09
CA ASN A 165 17.83 7.51 -2.39
C ASN A 165 17.89 5.99 -2.62
N GLY A 166 17.80 5.18 -1.56
CA GLY A 166 17.76 3.72 -1.64
C GLY A 166 16.37 3.12 -1.82
N VAL A 167 15.31 3.93 -1.72
CA VAL A 167 13.90 3.52 -1.86
C VAL A 167 13.45 3.55 -3.31
#